data_017cb55e0e388892573de3736babdd45
#
_entry.id   017cb55e0e388892573de3736babdd45
#
_cell.length_a   1.000
_cell.length_b   1.000
_cell.length_c   1.000
_cell.angle_alpha   90.00
_cell.angle_beta   90.00
_cell.angle_gamma   90.00
#
_symmetry.space_group_name_H-M   'P 1'
#
loop_
_entity.id
_entity.type
_entity.pdbx_description
1 polymer ?
#
loop_
_entity_poly.entity_id
_entity_poly.type
_entity_poly.pdbx_seq_one_letter_code
_entity_poly.pdbx_strand_id
1 'polypeptide(L)'
;MYEIKPEVFQLSNGIRVIYLHAAAQVAHMGITILGGSRFENPDEEGLAHFLEHCIFKGTNKRKTFHVLSRLDSVGGELNAYTSKEEICIYASFTKNHTKRASELLADITLNSSFPLKEIQKEKEIILDEINSYLDSPSEKIFDDFEANLFKGHALGNNILGTEESVKSFGRKHLLNYVSRFFTADNMVISFVGDVPRKQLEKMLEADFIGCQQKTIEVPTNDFFGKTQFKIKTQESNFQVHSLIGGFAPSYVDDARRGMTLLTNILGGPALNSRLNLSIREKYGYSYNIEATYSTFVDTGYWAVYFGTDKKYLKKSMELVYKELKLLRDKKLGTQQLIASKEQLKGHLALGMDSNSGLMLGLGKSLLLFNQIDTIQEIYESIDRLTASDLLEVANQYFTEDSISELIIDTE
;
A
#
# COMPACT_ATOMS: atom_id res chain seq x y z
N MET A 1 -23.23 -12.39 -15.12
CA MET A 1 -22.57 -11.50 -14.17
C MET A 1 -22.61 -10.14 -14.81
N TYR A 2 -23.32 -9.15 -14.24
CA TYR A 2 -23.35 -7.81 -14.81
C TYR A 2 -21.94 -7.22 -14.67
N GLU A 3 -21.35 -6.82 -15.79
CA GLU A 3 -20.07 -6.12 -15.82
C GLU A 3 -20.26 -4.77 -15.13
N ILE A 4 -19.95 -4.71 -13.82
CA ILE A 4 -20.01 -3.45 -13.06
C ILE A 4 -18.78 -2.64 -13.48
N LYS A 5 -18.99 -1.71 -14.40
CA LYS A 5 -17.93 -0.87 -14.93
C LYS A 5 -17.90 0.45 -14.15
N PRO A 6 -16.76 0.81 -13.51
CA PRO A 6 -16.66 2.11 -12.87
C PRO A 6 -16.74 3.24 -13.91
N GLU A 7 -17.40 4.34 -13.52
CA GLU A 7 -17.49 5.55 -14.32
C GLU A 7 -16.48 6.58 -13.80
N VAL A 8 -15.75 7.21 -14.72
CA VAL A 8 -14.85 8.32 -14.38
C VAL A 8 -15.43 9.60 -14.92
N PHE A 9 -15.44 10.64 -14.10
CA PHE A 9 -15.80 12.00 -14.48
C PHE A 9 -14.94 13.02 -13.74
N GLN A 10 -15.04 14.28 -14.09
CA GLN A 10 -14.25 15.35 -13.52
C GLN A 10 -15.18 16.44 -12.99
N LEU A 11 -14.87 16.97 -11.81
CA LEU A 11 -15.54 18.13 -11.25
C LEU A 11 -15.10 19.42 -11.96
N SER A 12 -15.86 20.50 -11.83
CA SER A 12 -15.58 21.78 -12.46
C SER A 12 -14.21 22.38 -12.09
N ASN A 13 -13.67 22.01 -10.92
CA ASN A 13 -12.36 22.44 -10.43
C ASN A 13 -11.20 21.50 -10.82
N GLY A 14 -11.47 20.45 -11.60
CA GLY A 14 -10.45 19.53 -12.11
C GLY A 14 -10.28 18.23 -11.31
N ILE A 15 -10.89 18.06 -10.14
CA ILE A 15 -10.79 16.81 -9.38
C ILE A 15 -11.39 15.65 -10.19
N ARG A 16 -10.63 14.58 -10.38
CA ARG A 16 -11.11 13.34 -11.00
C ARG A 16 -11.90 12.54 -9.98
N VAL A 17 -13.04 12.01 -10.42
CA VAL A 17 -13.91 11.17 -9.59
C VAL A 17 -14.09 9.82 -10.24
N ILE A 18 -13.91 8.75 -9.48
CA ILE A 18 -14.28 7.39 -9.88
C ILE A 18 -15.47 6.93 -9.07
N TYR A 19 -16.51 6.54 -9.77
CA TYR A 19 -17.79 6.13 -9.22
C TYR A 19 -18.12 4.71 -9.63
N LEU A 20 -18.51 3.90 -8.65
CA LEU A 20 -19.02 2.55 -8.85
C LEU A 20 -20.36 2.41 -8.13
N HIS A 21 -21.43 2.15 -8.89
CA HIS A 21 -22.72 1.83 -8.29
C HIS A 21 -22.68 0.42 -7.69
N ALA A 22 -22.97 0.31 -6.41
CA ALA A 22 -23.13 -0.96 -5.68
C ALA A 22 -24.41 -0.91 -4.88
N ALA A 23 -25.34 -1.84 -5.14
CA ALA A 23 -26.63 -1.93 -4.45
C ALA A 23 -26.43 -2.44 -3.00
N ALA A 24 -25.91 -1.57 -2.14
CA ALA A 24 -25.58 -1.86 -0.74
C ALA A 24 -26.14 -0.78 0.20
N GLN A 25 -26.36 -1.15 1.48
CA GLN A 25 -26.78 -0.18 2.51
C GLN A 25 -25.61 0.71 2.95
N VAL A 26 -24.39 0.19 2.88
CA VAL A 26 -23.17 0.92 3.22
C VAL A 26 -22.53 1.45 1.94
N ALA A 27 -22.16 2.71 1.97
CA ALA A 27 -21.39 3.38 0.92
C ALA A 27 -19.99 3.72 1.47
N HIS A 28 -19.02 3.77 0.58
CA HIS A 28 -17.64 4.09 0.88
C HIS A 28 -17.17 5.24 -0.01
N MET A 29 -16.46 6.19 0.57
CA MET A 29 -15.88 7.33 -0.14
C MET A 29 -14.46 7.55 0.34
N GLY A 30 -13.53 7.71 -0.59
CA GLY A 30 -12.13 8.00 -0.33
C GLY A 30 -11.62 9.18 -1.13
N ILE A 31 -10.65 9.89 -0.58
CA ILE A 31 -9.88 10.94 -1.24
C ILE A 31 -8.45 10.47 -1.23
N THR A 32 -7.96 10.04 -2.39
CA THR A 32 -6.59 9.56 -2.57
C THR A 32 -5.75 10.69 -3.14
N ILE A 33 -4.64 10.99 -2.51
CA ILE A 33 -3.77 12.15 -2.78
C ILE A 33 -2.37 11.63 -3.08
N LEU A 34 -1.79 12.02 -4.20
CA LEU A 34 -0.38 11.74 -4.50
C LEU A 34 0.50 12.58 -3.56
N GLY A 35 1.16 11.94 -2.62
CA GLY A 35 1.85 12.66 -1.56
C GLY A 35 2.30 11.75 -0.41
N GLY A 36 2.67 10.50 -0.68
CA GLY A 36 3.25 9.60 0.32
C GLY A 36 4.70 9.96 0.68
N SER A 37 5.31 9.13 1.54
CA SER A 37 6.66 9.39 2.07
C SER A 37 7.75 9.49 0.99
N ARG A 38 7.54 8.91 -0.18
CA ARG A 38 8.43 9.04 -1.34
C ARG A 38 8.66 10.48 -1.79
N PHE A 39 7.67 11.36 -1.58
CA PHE A 39 7.68 12.75 -2.05
C PHE A 39 8.08 13.76 -0.98
N GLU A 40 8.52 13.29 0.17
CA GLU A 40 9.06 14.10 1.25
C GLU A 40 10.45 14.65 0.86
N ASN A 41 10.74 15.87 1.30
CA ASN A 41 12.10 16.41 1.23
C ASN A 41 12.98 15.68 2.27
N PRO A 42 14.31 15.75 2.15
CA PRO A 42 15.22 15.07 3.09
C PRO A 42 15.05 15.47 4.57
N ASP A 43 14.52 16.66 4.83
CA ASP A 43 14.22 17.19 6.18
C ASP A 43 12.77 16.97 6.62
N GLU A 44 11.95 16.26 5.81
CA GLU A 44 10.54 16.00 6.04
C GLU A 44 10.24 14.51 6.30
N GLU A 45 11.23 13.68 6.55
CA GLU A 45 11.04 12.22 6.73
C GLU A 45 10.02 11.93 7.84
N GLY A 46 8.89 11.27 7.45
CA GLY A 46 7.74 10.97 8.32
C GLY A 46 6.66 12.05 8.34
N LEU A 47 6.78 13.15 7.57
CA LEU A 47 5.80 14.23 7.60
C LEU A 47 4.44 13.81 7.02
N ALA A 48 4.42 12.93 6.03
CA ALA A 48 3.18 12.39 5.44
C ALA A 48 2.35 11.63 6.48
N HIS A 49 2.99 10.76 7.25
CA HIS A 49 2.37 10.02 8.35
C HIS A 49 1.97 10.95 9.50
N PHE A 50 2.82 11.91 9.85
CA PHE A 50 2.49 12.92 10.86
C PHE A 50 1.26 13.74 10.46
N LEU A 51 1.10 14.05 9.16
CA LEU A 51 -0.09 14.70 8.63
C LEU A 51 -1.34 13.85 8.80
N GLU A 52 -1.25 12.55 8.53
CA GLU A 52 -2.35 11.60 8.71
C GLU A 52 -2.90 11.66 10.15
N HIS A 53 -2.03 11.61 11.16
CA HIS A 53 -2.41 11.75 12.57
C HIS A 53 -3.06 13.09 12.88
N CYS A 54 -2.55 14.16 12.29
CA CYS A 54 -3.00 15.52 12.58
C CYS A 54 -4.26 15.95 11.82
N ILE A 55 -4.61 15.28 10.70
CA ILE A 55 -5.67 15.76 9.82
C ILE A 55 -7.07 15.70 10.46
N PHE A 56 -7.28 14.82 11.43
CA PHE A 56 -8.54 14.67 12.17
C PHE A 56 -8.65 15.58 13.40
N LYS A 57 -7.62 16.38 13.70
CA LYS A 57 -7.52 17.10 14.98
C LYS A 57 -8.19 18.48 14.97
N GLY A 58 -8.86 18.82 13.90
CA GLY A 58 -9.72 20.00 13.79
C GLY A 58 -9.59 20.73 12.46
N THR A 59 -10.65 21.43 12.12
CA THR A 59 -10.74 22.29 10.93
C THR A 59 -11.03 23.72 11.32
N ASN A 60 -11.11 24.62 10.35
CA ASN A 60 -11.54 26.00 10.58
C ASN A 60 -12.96 26.10 11.19
N LYS A 61 -13.81 25.05 10.99
CA LYS A 61 -15.20 25.01 11.47
C LYS A 61 -15.42 24.09 12.66
N ARG A 62 -14.51 23.08 12.86
CA ARG A 62 -14.70 21.98 13.79
C ARG A 62 -13.53 21.78 14.71
N LYS A 63 -13.79 21.55 16.00
CA LYS A 63 -12.80 21.00 16.94
C LYS A 63 -12.70 19.47 16.74
N THR A 64 -11.63 18.87 17.24
CA THR A 64 -11.35 17.42 17.17
C THR A 64 -12.58 16.57 17.45
N PHE A 65 -13.27 16.79 18.58
CA PHE A 65 -14.47 16.05 18.94
C PHE A 65 -15.56 16.09 17.85
N HIS A 66 -15.76 17.26 17.22
CA HIS A 66 -16.79 17.42 16.18
C HIS A 66 -16.37 16.77 14.83
N VAL A 67 -15.08 16.64 14.57
CA VAL A 67 -14.57 15.88 13.42
C VAL A 67 -14.84 14.40 13.64
N LEU A 68 -14.35 13.85 14.74
CA LEU A 68 -14.46 12.42 15.05
C LEU A 68 -15.91 11.97 15.21
N SER A 69 -16.72 12.71 15.97
CA SER A 69 -18.11 12.32 16.21
C SER A 69 -19.04 12.54 15.02
N ARG A 70 -18.61 13.23 13.95
CA ARG A 70 -19.49 13.59 12.84
C ARG A 70 -20.11 12.39 12.12
N LEU A 71 -19.32 11.34 11.86
CA LEU A 71 -19.80 10.09 11.28
C LEU A 71 -20.09 9.04 12.35
N ASP A 72 -19.26 8.97 13.37
CA ASP A 72 -19.36 8.01 14.45
C ASP A 72 -20.75 8.03 15.13
N SER A 73 -21.32 9.24 15.36
CA SER A 73 -22.66 9.42 15.94
C SER A 73 -23.81 8.84 15.10
N VAL A 74 -23.55 8.43 13.87
CA VAL A 74 -24.52 7.78 12.96
C VAL A 74 -24.06 6.40 12.51
N GLY A 75 -23.08 5.82 13.21
CA GLY A 75 -22.53 4.49 12.93
C GLY A 75 -21.68 4.42 11.67
N GLY A 76 -21.08 5.54 11.25
CA GLY A 76 -20.09 5.56 10.18
C GLY A 76 -18.67 5.56 10.74
N GLU A 77 -17.71 5.20 9.92
CA GLU A 77 -16.29 5.14 10.24
C GLU A 77 -15.52 6.15 9.41
N LEU A 78 -14.56 6.82 10.02
CA LEU A 78 -13.62 7.74 9.38
C LEU A 78 -12.20 7.23 9.61
N ASN A 79 -11.41 7.14 8.55
CA ASN A 79 -10.06 6.59 8.62
C ASN A 79 -9.13 7.24 7.59
N ALA A 80 -7.82 7.01 7.72
CA ALA A 80 -6.82 7.37 6.74
C ALA A 80 -5.69 6.34 6.73
N TYR A 81 -4.88 6.35 5.70
CA TYR A 81 -3.60 5.65 5.66
C TYR A 81 -2.59 6.43 4.83
N THR A 82 -1.33 6.24 5.15
CA THR A 82 -0.17 6.75 4.40
C THR A 82 0.62 5.57 3.84
N SER A 83 0.98 5.67 2.56
CA SER A 83 1.91 4.76 1.90
C SER A 83 3.14 5.50 1.40
N LYS A 84 4.02 4.80 0.67
CA LYS A 84 5.17 5.45 0.02
C LYS A 84 4.73 6.49 -1.04
N GLU A 85 3.64 6.25 -1.76
CA GLU A 85 3.25 7.06 -2.92
C GLU A 85 1.94 7.83 -2.76
N GLU A 86 1.04 7.42 -1.85
CA GLU A 86 -0.24 8.11 -1.64
C GLU A 86 -0.62 8.22 -0.16
N ILE A 87 -1.45 9.22 0.13
CA ILE A 87 -2.26 9.35 1.35
C ILE A 87 -3.71 9.17 0.96
N CYS A 88 -4.48 8.39 1.71
CA CYS A 88 -5.90 8.24 1.49
C CYS A 88 -6.68 8.58 2.76
N ILE A 89 -7.66 9.47 2.64
CA ILE A 89 -8.62 9.82 3.70
C ILE A 89 -9.96 9.26 3.26
N TYR A 90 -10.56 8.38 4.04
CA TYR A 90 -11.76 7.69 3.61
C TYR A 90 -12.77 7.46 4.72
N ALA A 91 -14.00 7.17 4.33
CA ALA A 91 -15.10 6.90 5.24
C ALA A 91 -16.01 5.79 4.72
N SER A 92 -16.55 5.02 5.67
CA SER A 92 -17.64 4.05 5.46
C SER A 92 -18.87 4.50 6.23
N PHE A 93 -20.03 4.51 5.58
CA PHE A 93 -21.25 5.06 6.17
C PHE A 93 -22.49 4.47 5.50
N THR A 94 -23.64 4.52 6.19
CA THR A 94 -24.91 4.17 5.54
C THR A 94 -25.25 5.21 4.46
N LYS A 95 -25.77 4.78 3.31
CA LYS A 95 -26.01 5.62 2.13
C LYS A 95 -26.83 6.89 2.40
N ASN A 96 -27.70 6.89 3.41
CA ASN A 96 -28.48 8.05 3.82
C ASN A 96 -27.62 9.20 4.39
N HIS A 97 -26.38 8.91 4.78
CA HIS A 97 -25.43 9.86 5.33
C HIS A 97 -24.34 10.31 4.34
N THR A 98 -24.49 10.00 3.04
CA THR A 98 -23.52 10.37 1.99
C THR A 98 -23.20 11.87 1.99
N LYS A 99 -24.20 12.75 2.11
CA LYS A 99 -23.98 14.20 2.19
C LYS A 99 -23.15 14.60 3.40
N ARG A 100 -23.36 13.93 4.55
CA ARG A 100 -22.62 14.19 5.79
C ARG A 100 -21.16 13.76 5.65
N ALA A 101 -20.93 12.61 5.02
CA ALA A 101 -19.59 12.08 4.77
C ALA A 101 -18.82 12.95 3.76
N SER A 102 -19.45 13.28 2.63
CA SER A 102 -18.86 14.15 1.60
C SER A 102 -18.41 15.50 2.18
N GLU A 103 -19.30 16.16 2.92
CA GLU A 103 -19.03 17.46 3.55
C GLU A 103 -17.91 17.36 4.61
N LEU A 104 -17.88 16.29 5.40
CA LEU A 104 -16.80 16.09 6.38
C LEU A 104 -15.46 15.83 5.71
N LEU A 105 -15.42 14.93 4.72
CA LEU A 105 -14.19 14.60 4.00
C LEU A 105 -13.62 15.83 3.29
N ALA A 106 -14.47 16.64 2.65
CA ALA A 106 -14.07 17.91 2.06
C ALA A 106 -13.52 18.88 3.10
N ASP A 107 -14.17 19.01 4.26
CA ASP A 107 -13.73 19.95 5.31
C ASP A 107 -12.38 19.56 5.91
N ILE A 108 -12.15 18.28 6.21
CA ILE A 108 -10.85 17.82 6.73
C ILE A 108 -9.74 17.89 5.67
N THR A 109 -10.05 17.64 4.41
CA THR A 109 -9.06 17.71 3.33
C THR A 109 -8.65 19.15 3.02
N LEU A 110 -9.61 20.07 2.97
CA LEU A 110 -9.36 21.45 2.48
C LEU A 110 -9.15 22.47 3.60
N ASN A 111 -9.63 22.21 4.80
CA ASN A 111 -9.73 23.22 5.85
C ASN A 111 -9.11 22.78 7.18
N SER A 112 -8.25 21.77 7.22
CA SER A 112 -7.55 21.34 8.43
C SER A 112 -6.73 22.49 9.02
N SER A 113 -6.90 22.72 10.33
CA SER A 113 -6.33 23.88 11.02
C SER A 113 -5.07 23.58 11.81
N PHE A 114 -4.80 22.30 12.07
CA PHE A 114 -3.63 21.80 12.79
C PHE A 114 -3.37 22.57 14.11
N PRO A 115 -4.23 22.41 15.13
CA PRO A 115 -4.08 23.15 16.38
C PRO A 115 -2.78 22.75 17.11
N LEU A 116 -1.99 23.73 17.58
CA LEU A 116 -0.68 23.48 18.18
C LEU A 116 -0.72 22.49 19.36
N LYS A 117 -1.79 22.55 20.18
CA LYS A 117 -1.97 21.64 21.30
C LYS A 117 -2.15 20.18 20.83
N GLU A 118 -2.86 19.97 19.75
CA GLU A 118 -3.08 18.61 19.20
C GLU A 118 -1.82 18.11 18.50
N ILE A 119 -1.11 18.96 17.76
CA ILE A 119 0.21 18.63 17.19
C ILE A 119 1.16 18.09 18.27
N GLN A 120 1.21 18.74 19.44
CA GLN A 120 2.12 18.31 20.50
C GLN A 120 1.75 16.94 21.07
N LYS A 121 0.44 16.63 21.18
CA LYS A 121 -0.02 15.30 21.61
C LYS A 121 0.29 14.23 20.56
N GLU A 122 0.07 14.54 19.28
CA GLU A 122 0.33 13.55 18.22
C GLU A 122 1.82 13.22 18.09
N LYS A 123 2.71 14.17 18.38
CA LYS A 123 4.15 13.87 18.49
C LYS A 123 4.43 12.76 19.50
N GLU A 124 3.86 12.87 20.70
CA GLU A 124 4.05 11.88 21.74
C GLU A 124 3.51 10.51 21.30
N ILE A 125 2.33 10.47 20.68
CA ILE A 125 1.72 9.23 20.17
C ILE A 125 2.60 8.59 19.10
N ILE A 126 3.10 9.36 18.14
CA ILE A 126 3.95 8.83 17.06
C ILE A 126 5.32 8.39 17.59
N LEU A 127 5.88 9.07 18.57
CA LEU A 127 7.11 8.61 19.22
C LEU A 127 6.92 7.28 19.95
N ASP A 128 5.77 7.08 20.60
CA ASP A 128 5.41 5.80 21.22
C ASP A 128 5.19 4.71 20.14
N GLU A 129 4.60 5.06 18.99
CA GLU A 129 4.43 4.15 17.86
C GLU A 129 5.78 3.73 17.26
N ILE A 130 6.70 4.67 17.05
CA ILE A 130 8.08 4.38 16.60
C ILE A 130 8.75 3.39 17.56
N ASN A 131 8.67 3.63 18.88
CA ASN A 131 9.27 2.75 19.88
C ASN A 131 8.63 1.34 19.85
N SER A 132 7.30 1.27 19.77
CA SER A 132 6.58 -0.01 19.68
C SER A 132 6.93 -0.78 18.41
N TYR A 133 7.12 -0.07 17.31
CA TYR A 133 7.54 -0.65 16.04
C TYR A 133 8.98 -1.21 16.10
N LEU A 134 9.90 -0.49 16.74
CA LEU A 134 11.29 -0.96 16.92
C LEU A 134 11.37 -2.23 17.76
N ASP A 135 10.40 -2.46 18.66
CA ASP A 135 10.26 -3.68 19.47
C ASP A 135 9.61 -4.85 18.69
N SER A 136 9.26 -4.67 17.41
CA SER A 136 8.64 -5.71 16.55
C SER A 136 9.58 -6.13 15.40
N PRO A 137 10.53 -7.05 15.61
CA PRO A 137 11.49 -7.44 14.57
C PRO A 137 10.84 -8.01 13.30
N SER A 138 9.65 -8.62 13.43
CA SER A 138 8.89 -9.18 12.32
C SER A 138 8.30 -8.11 11.39
N GLU A 139 8.08 -6.90 11.88
CA GLU A 139 7.62 -5.74 11.09
C GLU A 139 8.81 -4.92 10.61
N LYS A 140 9.70 -4.57 11.53
CA LYS A 140 10.91 -3.78 11.28
C LYS A 140 11.79 -4.34 10.15
N ILE A 141 11.89 -5.66 10.02
CA ILE A 141 12.74 -6.30 9.00
C ILE A 141 12.35 -5.90 7.56
N PHE A 142 11.07 -5.60 7.29
CA PHE A 142 10.63 -5.15 5.97
C PHE A 142 11.15 -3.75 5.64
N ASP A 143 11.02 -2.81 6.57
CA ASP A 143 11.53 -1.46 6.38
C ASP A 143 13.07 -1.41 6.35
N ASP A 144 13.75 -2.18 7.21
CA ASP A 144 15.20 -2.33 7.17
C ASP A 144 15.67 -2.91 5.82
N PHE A 145 14.89 -3.82 5.23
CA PHE A 145 15.18 -4.35 3.90
C PHE A 145 14.98 -3.29 2.83
N GLU A 146 13.85 -2.56 2.84
CA GLU A 146 13.59 -1.44 1.93
C GLU A 146 14.67 -0.36 2.05
N ALA A 147 15.08 0.00 3.26
CA ALA A 147 16.11 1.00 3.51
C ALA A 147 17.47 0.62 2.88
N ASN A 148 17.81 -0.66 2.90
CA ASN A 148 19.02 -1.14 2.27
C ASN A 148 18.89 -1.32 0.75
N LEU A 149 17.72 -1.79 0.28
CA LEU A 149 17.46 -2.02 -1.14
C LEU A 149 17.40 -0.69 -1.92
N PHE A 150 16.70 0.31 -1.33
CA PHE A 150 16.52 1.65 -1.90
C PHE A 150 17.47 2.69 -1.28
N LYS A 151 18.66 2.26 -0.86
CA LYS A 151 19.60 3.13 -0.17
C LYS A 151 19.91 4.42 -0.92
N GLY A 152 19.66 5.55 -0.25
CA GLY A 152 19.86 6.90 -0.81
C GLY A 152 18.69 7.41 -1.64
N HIS A 153 17.59 6.68 -1.66
CA HIS A 153 16.33 7.11 -2.29
C HIS A 153 15.20 7.16 -1.25
N ALA A 154 14.23 8.06 -1.42
CA ALA A 154 13.13 8.24 -0.47
C ALA A 154 12.24 7.00 -0.26
N LEU A 155 12.19 6.05 -1.21
CA LEU A 155 11.54 4.75 -1.02
C LEU A 155 12.16 3.94 0.13
N GLY A 156 13.43 4.17 0.46
CA GLY A 156 14.09 3.51 1.58
C GLY A 156 13.84 4.15 2.95
N ASN A 157 13.24 5.33 2.99
CA ASN A 157 12.92 6.00 4.26
C ASN A 157 11.73 5.32 4.95
N ASN A 158 11.75 5.24 6.28
CA ASN A 158 10.62 4.74 7.05
C ASN A 158 9.45 5.73 6.96
N ILE A 159 8.22 5.23 6.77
CA ILE A 159 7.01 6.06 6.70
C ILE A 159 6.77 6.78 8.04
N LEU A 160 7.11 6.16 9.16
CA LEU A 160 6.98 6.76 10.50
C LEU A 160 7.94 7.95 10.72
N GLY A 161 9.01 8.04 9.92
CA GLY A 161 10.10 8.97 10.13
C GLY A 161 11.04 8.57 11.25
N THR A 162 11.79 9.52 11.77
CA THR A 162 12.70 9.38 12.89
C THR A 162 12.22 10.16 14.11
N GLU A 163 12.71 9.80 15.29
CA GLU A 163 12.43 10.56 16.52
C GLU A 163 12.81 12.06 16.38
N GLU A 164 13.93 12.32 15.70
CA GLU A 164 14.42 13.68 15.46
C GLU A 164 13.53 14.47 14.51
N SER A 165 13.13 13.84 13.38
CA SER A 165 12.26 14.50 12.40
C SER A 165 10.88 14.79 12.98
N VAL A 166 10.25 13.82 13.66
CA VAL A 166 8.94 13.99 14.31
C VAL A 166 8.96 15.10 15.36
N LYS A 167 10.03 15.19 16.19
CA LYS A 167 10.20 16.27 17.17
C LYS A 167 10.32 17.66 16.52
N SER A 168 10.89 17.74 15.32
CA SER A 168 11.09 18.99 14.60
C SER A 168 9.81 19.57 13.99
N PHE A 169 8.83 18.70 13.65
CA PHE A 169 7.65 19.11 12.92
C PHE A 169 6.76 20.08 13.71
N GLY A 170 6.13 20.98 12.99
CA GLY A 170 5.18 21.94 13.54
C GLY A 170 4.13 22.31 12.50
N ARG A 171 3.19 23.14 12.89
CA ARG A 171 2.07 23.55 12.05
C ARG A 171 2.48 24.05 10.67
N LYS A 172 3.61 24.76 10.56
CA LYS A 172 4.10 25.28 9.28
C LYS A 172 4.46 24.14 8.30
N HIS A 173 5.06 23.06 8.77
CA HIS A 173 5.40 21.89 7.94
C HIS A 173 4.13 21.27 7.38
N LEU A 174 3.11 21.03 8.22
CA LEU A 174 1.82 20.47 7.80
C LEU A 174 1.09 21.36 6.78
N LEU A 175 1.03 22.66 7.02
CA LEU A 175 0.40 23.61 6.08
C LEU A 175 1.15 23.67 4.74
N ASN A 176 2.48 23.65 4.77
CA ASN A 176 3.30 23.61 3.55
C ASN A 176 3.05 22.31 2.77
N TYR A 177 2.99 21.17 3.46
CA TYR A 177 2.72 19.86 2.84
C TYR A 177 1.33 19.85 2.17
N VAL A 178 0.29 20.29 2.89
CA VAL A 178 -1.06 20.43 2.33
C VAL A 178 -1.08 21.36 1.12
N SER A 179 -0.44 22.53 1.19
CA SER A 179 -0.40 23.48 0.06
C SER A 179 0.34 22.94 -1.17
N ARG A 180 1.23 21.97 -0.96
CA ARG A 180 2.02 21.30 -2.00
C ARG A 180 1.24 20.18 -2.67
N PHE A 181 0.55 19.33 -1.91
CA PHE A 181 -0.02 18.09 -2.41
C PHE A 181 -1.56 18.07 -2.51
N PHE A 182 -2.29 18.83 -1.68
CA PHE A 182 -3.75 18.79 -1.62
C PHE A 182 -4.38 19.73 -2.65
N THR A 183 -4.19 19.42 -3.91
CA THR A 183 -4.68 20.21 -5.05
C THR A 183 -5.56 19.37 -5.97
N ALA A 184 -6.42 19.98 -6.75
CA ALA A 184 -7.41 19.28 -7.57
C ALA A 184 -6.78 18.30 -8.57
N ASP A 185 -5.66 18.69 -9.21
CA ASP A 185 -4.98 17.86 -10.20
C ASP A 185 -4.28 16.64 -9.55
N ASN A 186 -4.02 16.71 -8.24
CA ASN A 186 -3.25 15.74 -7.48
C ASN A 186 -4.12 14.81 -6.59
N MET A 187 -5.43 14.90 -6.73
CA MET A 187 -6.39 14.12 -5.93
C MET A 187 -7.36 13.37 -6.83
N VAL A 188 -7.80 12.22 -6.32
CA VAL A 188 -8.90 11.43 -6.87
C VAL A 188 -9.92 11.19 -5.77
N ILE A 189 -11.18 11.44 -6.05
CA ILE A 189 -12.29 11.02 -5.19
C ILE A 189 -12.79 9.68 -5.71
N SER A 190 -12.85 8.67 -4.86
CA SER A 190 -13.43 7.37 -5.16
C SER A 190 -14.70 7.14 -4.36
N PHE A 191 -15.72 6.58 -5.00
CA PHE A 191 -17.01 6.28 -4.38
C PHE A 191 -17.54 4.92 -4.84
N VAL A 192 -17.94 4.09 -3.88
CA VAL A 192 -18.63 2.83 -4.11
C VAL A 192 -19.89 2.78 -3.22
N GLY A 193 -21.07 2.70 -3.82
CA GLY A 193 -22.34 2.65 -3.06
C GLY A 193 -23.58 2.91 -3.89
N ASP A 194 -24.74 2.85 -3.20
CA ASP A 194 -26.07 3.01 -3.80
C ASP A 194 -26.56 4.47 -3.69
N VAL A 195 -25.93 5.35 -4.44
CA VAL A 195 -26.33 6.76 -4.60
C VAL A 195 -26.27 7.09 -6.09
N PRO A 196 -27.32 7.71 -6.68
CA PRO A 196 -27.30 8.09 -8.09
C PRO A 196 -26.12 9.02 -8.42
N ARG A 197 -25.40 8.74 -9.51
CA ARG A 197 -24.21 9.49 -9.93
C ARG A 197 -24.44 11.00 -9.95
N LYS A 198 -25.53 11.47 -10.59
CA LYS A 198 -25.86 12.91 -10.68
C LYS A 198 -26.06 13.58 -9.31
N GLN A 199 -26.60 12.84 -8.34
CA GLN A 199 -26.78 13.32 -6.98
C GLN A 199 -25.42 13.44 -6.27
N LEU A 200 -24.55 12.43 -6.42
CA LEU A 200 -23.19 12.45 -5.89
C LEU A 200 -22.38 13.61 -6.49
N GLU A 201 -22.38 13.75 -7.81
CA GLU A 201 -21.68 14.82 -8.54
C GLU A 201 -22.08 16.21 -8.02
N LYS A 202 -23.37 16.47 -7.86
CA LYS A 202 -23.87 17.74 -7.29
C LYS A 202 -23.37 17.99 -5.85
N MET A 203 -23.29 16.95 -5.03
CA MET A 203 -22.76 17.09 -3.66
C MET A 203 -21.25 17.39 -3.69
N LEU A 204 -20.50 16.65 -4.47
CA LEU A 204 -19.06 16.83 -4.57
C LEU A 204 -18.67 18.21 -5.15
N GLU A 205 -19.40 18.70 -6.17
CA GLU A 205 -19.21 20.04 -6.72
C GLU A 205 -19.38 21.12 -5.63
N ALA A 206 -20.39 20.98 -4.78
CA ALA A 206 -20.65 21.94 -3.72
C ALA A 206 -19.61 21.86 -2.58
N ASP A 207 -19.21 20.65 -2.19
CA ASP A 207 -18.36 20.44 -1.02
C ASP A 207 -16.88 20.73 -1.34
N PHE A 208 -16.41 20.45 -2.57
CA PHE A 208 -15.01 20.62 -3.01
C PHE A 208 -14.74 21.90 -3.82
N ILE A 209 -15.72 22.81 -3.94
CA ILE A 209 -15.60 24.05 -4.72
C ILE A 209 -14.37 24.91 -4.33
N GLY A 210 -13.92 24.80 -3.08
CA GLY A 210 -12.74 25.54 -2.57
C GLY A 210 -11.39 24.92 -2.91
N CYS A 211 -11.37 23.74 -3.54
CA CYS A 211 -10.12 23.10 -3.91
C CYS A 211 -9.45 23.84 -5.07
N GLN A 212 -8.20 24.20 -4.87
CA GLN A 212 -7.43 24.95 -5.89
C GLN A 212 -6.94 23.98 -6.98
N GLN A 213 -7.14 24.36 -8.23
CA GLN A 213 -6.48 23.72 -9.36
C GLN A 213 -5.03 24.21 -9.41
N LYS A 214 -4.10 23.31 -9.27
CA LYS A 214 -2.67 23.61 -9.33
C LYS A 214 -1.94 22.36 -9.78
N THR A 215 -1.32 22.43 -10.94
CA THR A 215 -0.43 21.37 -11.41
C THR A 215 0.81 21.34 -10.53
N ILE A 216 1.10 20.18 -9.98
CA ILE A 216 2.30 19.93 -9.18
C ILE A 216 3.32 19.26 -10.09
N GLU A 217 4.54 19.78 -10.09
CA GLU A 217 5.68 18.98 -10.53
C GLU A 217 5.95 17.95 -9.43
N VAL A 218 5.46 16.74 -9.64
CA VAL A 218 5.83 15.61 -8.78
C VAL A 218 7.30 15.32 -9.06
N PRO A 219 8.18 15.36 -8.06
CA PRO A 219 9.58 15.02 -8.28
C PRO A 219 9.63 13.60 -8.85
N THR A 220 10.10 13.47 -10.07
CA THR A 220 10.46 12.18 -10.65
C THR A 220 11.77 11.73 -10.00
N ASN A 221 11.68 11.23 -8.79
CA ASN A 221 12.79 10.52 -8.18
C ASN A 221 12.77 9.10 -8.71
N ASP A 222 13.17 8.94 -9.98
CA ASP A 222 13.30 7.62 -10.57
C ASP A 222 14.41 6.87 -9.86
N PHE A 223 14.12 5.65 -9.43
CA PHE A 223 15.13 4.81 -8.81
C PHE A 223 15.88 4.00 -9.88
N PHE A 224 17.15 4.31 -10.07
CA PHE A 224 18.03 3.63 -11.03
C PHE A 224 19.06 2.69 -10.39
N GLY A 225 19.02 2.50 -9.08
CA GLY A 225 19.97 1.67 -8.36
C GLY A 225 19.69 0.18 -8.50
N LYS A 226 20.75 -0.63 -8.42
CA LYS A 226 20.66 -2.09 -8.21
C LYS A 226 21.59 -2.40 -7.05
N THR A 227 21.08 -2.26 -5.83
CA THR A 227 21.86 -2.56 -4.63
C THR A 227 21.59 -3.99 -4.22
N GLN A 228 22.63 -4.80 -4.10
CA GLN A 228 22.58 -6.12 -3.49
C GLN A 228 23.30 -6.05 -2.15
N PHE A 229 22.75 -6.69 -1.14
CA PHE A 229 23.37 -6.74 0.18
C PHE A 229 23.13 -8.09 0.86
N LYS A 230 24.01 -8.43 1.80
CA LYS A 230 23.83 -9.52 2.75
C LYS A 230 24.21 -9.01 4.12
N ILE A 231 23.17 -8.76 4.92
CA ILE A 231 23.28 -8.14 6.24
C ILE A 231 22.78 -9.11 7.28
N LYS A 232 23.52 -9.25 8.37
CA LYS A 232 23.13 -10.00 9.54
C LYS A 232 23.35 -9.14 10.77
N THR A 233 22.28 -8.88 11.51
CA THR A 233 22.30 -8.19 12.80
C THR A 233 21.99 -9.17 13.92
N GLN A 234 22.20 -8.76 15.17
CA GLN A 234 21.82 -9.51 16.36
C GLN A 234 20.96 -8.61 17.24
N GLU A 235 19.83 -9.12 17.64
CA GLU A 235 18.89 -8.44 18.55
C GLU A 235 18.37 -9.43 19.61
N SER A 236 17.86 -8.89 20.73
CA SER A 236 17.29 -9.71 21.80
C SER A 236 15.91 -10.21 21.44
N ASN A 237 15.84 -11.26 20.62
CA ASN A 237 14.64 -11.84 20.07
C ASN A 237 14.48 -13.32 20.42
N PHE A 238 13.26 -13.83 20.44
CA PHE A 238 12.97 -15.26 20.61
C PHE A 238 13.22 -16.09 19.34
N GLN A 239 13.05 -15.48 18.16
CA GLN A 239 13.20 -16.12 16.87
C GLN A 239 14.14 -15.33 15.98
N VAL A 240 14.79 -16.02 15.05
CA VAL A 240 15.51 -15.41 13.95
C VAL A 240 14.48 -15.00 12.90
N HIS A 241 14.56 -13.76 12.45
CA HIS A 241 13.79 -13.25 11.32
C HIS A 241 14.68 -13.16 10.09
N SER A 242 14.21 -13.65 8.95
CA SER A 242 14.96 -13.63 7.70
C SER A 242 14.10 -13.09 6.57
N LEU A 243 14.66 -12.21 5.78
CA LEU A 243 14.07 -11.68 4.56
C LEU A 243 15.05 -11.85 3.41
N ILE A 244 14.60 -12.54 2.36
CA ILE A 244 15.36 -12.83 1.13
C ILE A 244 14.56 -12.23 -0.01
N GLY A 245 15.16 -11.36 -0.81
CA GLY A 245 14.43 -10.68 -1.87
C GLY A 245 15.32 -9.87 -2.80
N GLY A 246 14.70 -9.07 -3.65
CA GLY A 246 15.42 -8.22 -4.60
C GLY A 246 14.46 -7.34 -5.40
N PHE A 247 15.00 -6.60 -6.35
CA PHE A 247 14.19 -5.77 -7.24
C PHE A 247 13.21 -6.62 -8.02
N ALA A 248 12.09 -6.01 -8.40
CA ALA A 248 11.00 -6.62 -9.13
C ALA A 248 10.44 -5.62 -10.16
N PRO A 249 9.57 -6.08 -11.10
CA PRO A 249 8.94 -5.20 -12.06
C PRO A 249 8.18 -4.06 -11.38
N SER A 250 8.17 -2.90 -12.02
CA SER A 250 7.28 -1.80 -11.63
C SER A 250 5.82 -2.09 -11.96
N TYR A 251 4.93 -1.20 -11.54
CA TYR A 251 3.51 -1.34 -11.89
C TYR A 251 3.23 -1.31 -13.38
N VAL A 252 3.97 -0.52 -14.14
CA VAL A 252 3.78 -0.37 -15.59
C VAL A 252 4.49 -1.44 -16.43
N ASP A 253 5.30 -2.28 -15.80
CA ASP A 253 6.06 -3.33 -16.49
C ASP A 253 5.17 -4.53 -16.85
N ASP A 254 5.31 -5.05 -18.05
CA ASP A 254 4.55 -6.23 -18.53
C ASP A 254 4.83 -7.49 -17.70
N ALA A 255 6.04 -7.62 -17.13
CA ALA A 255 6.42 -8.73 -16.28
C ALA A 255 5.67 -8.74 -14.91
N ARG A 256 4.99 -7.66 -14.54
CA ARG A 256 4.24 -7.52 -13.29
C ARG A 256 3.29 -8.69 -13.02
N ARG A 257 2.48 -9.06 -14.00
CA ARG A 257 1.49 -10.15 -13.84
C ARG A 257 2.18 -11.50 -13.61
N GLY A 258 3.28 -11.74 -14.31
CA GLY A 258 4.12 -12.93 -14.11
C GLY A 258 4.72 -12.98 -12.72
N MET A 259 5.25 -11.86 -12.21
CA MET A 259 5.80 -11.75 -10.86
C MET A 259 4.72 -11.96 -9.79
N THR A 260 3.54 -11.38 -9.95
CA THR A 260 2.40 -11.61 -9.04
C THR A 260 2.05 -13.10 -8.96
N LEU A 261 1.99 -13.79 -10.09
CA LEU A 261 1.69 -15.24 -10.10
C LEU A 261 2.83 -16.07 -9.50
N LEU A 262 4.10 -15.72 -9.76
CA LEU A 262 5.26 -16.40 -9.20
C LEU A 262 5.33 -16.26 -7.67
N THR A 263 5.12 -15.08 -7.13
CA THR A 263 5.11 -14.86 -5.67
C THR A 263 3.94 -15.55 -5.00
N ASN A 264 2.75 -15.58 -5.64
CA ASN A 264 1.62 -16.35 -5.14
C ASN A 264 1.90 -17.88 -5.11
N ILE A 265 2.56 -18.42 -6.13
CA ILE A 265 2.99 -19.83 -6.17
C ILE A 265 4.05 -20.12 -5.09
N LEU A 266 4.99 -19.21 -4.91
CA LEU A 266 6.13 -19.36 -4.02
C LEU A 266 5.70 -19.38 -2.55
N GLY A 267 5.01 -18.35 -2.10
CA GLY A 267 4.66 -18.16 -0.69
C GLY A 267 3.42 -17.27 -0.50
N GLY A 268 2.46 -17.30 -1.44
CA GLY A 268 1.18 -16.60 -1.29
C GLY A 268 0.35 -17.11 -0.11
N PRO A 269 -0.82 -16.53 0.17
CA PRO A 269 -1.60 -16.76 1.40
C PRO A 269 -2.15 -18.20 1.53
N ALA A 270 -2.07 -18.99 0.48
CA ALA A 270 -2.58 -20.35 0.47
C ALA A 270 -1.64 -21.35 1.18
N LEU A 271 -2.22 -22.25 1.95
CA LEU A 271 -1.49 -23.31 2.67
C LEU A 271 -0.71 -24.25 1.75
N ASN A 272 -1.10 -24.37 0.49
CA ASN A 272 -0.45 -25.20 -0.53
C ASN A 272 0.62 -24.46 -1.33
N SER A 273 1.01 -23.24 -0.96
CA SER A 273 2.15 -22.56 -1.57
C SER A 273 3.44 -23.37 -1.34
N ARG A 274 4.41 -23.23 -2.26
CA ARG A 274 5.61 -24.07 -2.26
C ARG A 274 6.41 -23.99 -0.96
N LEU A 275 6.58 -22.79 -0.43
CA LEU A 275 7.33 -22.56 0.82
C LEU A 275 6.56 -23.09 2.03
N ASN A 276 5.24 -22.90 2.08
CA ASN A 276 4.42 -23.50 3.14
C ASN A 276 4.57 -25.04 3.15
N LEU A 277 4.44 -25.68 1.99
CA LEU A 277 4.58 -27.14 1.90
C LEU A 277 5.99 -27.62 2.22
N SER A 278 7.03 -26.92 1.74
CA SER A 278 8.42 -27.37 1.87
C SER A 278 9.08 -27.05 3.20
N ILE A 279 8.66 -26.00 3.90
CA ILE A 279 9.28 -25.53 5.14
C ILE A 279 8.39 -25.76 6.35
N ARG A 280 7.10 -25.36 6.26
CA ARG A 280 6.15 -25.46 7.36
C ARG A 280 5.59 -26.87 7.49
N GLU A 281 4.90 -27.36 6.45
CA GLU A 281 4.17 -28.64 6.54
C GLU A 281 5.13 -29.83 6.64
N LYS A 282 6.19 -29.83 5.85
CA LYS A 282 7.10 -30.96 5.79
C LYS A 282 8.06 -31.06 6.96
N TYR A 283 8.56 -29.93 7.45
CA TYR A 283 9.63 -29.90 8.45
C TYR A 283 9.27 -29.18 9.74
N GLY A 284 8.24 -28.33 9.75
CA GLY A 284 7.87 -27.52 10.92
C GLY A 284 8.92 -26.49 11.33
N TYR A 285 9.74 -25.99 10.38
CA TYR A 285 10.84 -25.08 10.69
C TYR A 285 10.38 -23.63 10.86
N SER A 286 9.24 -23.26 10.29
CA SER A 286 8.65 -21.94 10.40
C SER A 286 7.13 -22.03 10.47
N TYR A 287 6.50 -21.20 11.30
CA TYR A 287 5.04 -21.05 11.34
C TYR A 287 4.55 -19.90 10.47
N ASN A 288 5.36 -18.86 10.34
CA ASN A 288 5.06 -17.70 9.50
C ASN A 288 6.08 -17.63 8.35
N ILE A 289 5.60 -17.92 7.14
CA ILE A 289 6.38 -17.83 5.92
C ILE A 289 5.49 -17.28 4.82
N GLU A 290 5.98 -16.23 4.17
CA GLU A 290 5.26 -15.56 3.10
C GLU A 290 6.20 -15.06 2.00
N ALA A 291 5.67 -14.96 0.79
CA ALA A 291 6.31 -14.26 -0.30
C ALA A 291 5.42 -13.09 -0.72
N THR A 292 6.01 -11.91 -0.77
CA THR A 292 5.35 -10.65 -1.12
C THR A 292 5.94 -10.06 -2.39
N TYR A 293 5.16 -9.25 -3.07
CA TYR A 293 5.59 -8.44 -4.20
C TYR A 293 4.95 -7.08 -4.08
N SER A 294 5.78 -6.05 -3.88
CA SER A 294 5.39 -4.66 -3.78
C SER A 294 5.78 -3.91 -5.04
N THR A 295 4.81 -3.16 -5.60
CA THR A 295 5.02 -2.34 -6.81
C THR A 295 4.94 -0.87 -6.50
N PHE A 296 5.84 -0.11 -7.10
CA PHE A 296 5.80 1.35 -7.20
C PHE A 296 5.62 1.75 -8.66
N VAL A 297 5.42 3.04 -8.94
CA VAL A 297 5.19 3.52 -10.30
C VAL A 297 6.32 3.13 -11.25
N ASP A 298 7.59 3.23 -10.81
CA ASP A 298 8.82 3.06 -11.62
C ASP A 298 9.69 1.88 -11.23
N THR A 299 9.38 1.20 -10.11
CA THR A 299 10.15 0.06 -9.60
C THR A 299 9.26 -0.88 -8.79
N GLY A 300 9.85 -1.91 -8.23
CA GLY A 300 9.22 -2.82 -7.28
C GLY A 300 10.26 -3.69 -6.59
N TYR A 301 9.82 -4.44 -5.58
CA TYR A 301 10.62 -5.48 -4.98
C TYR A 301 9.78 -6.71 -4.63
N TRP A 302 10.42 -7.85 -4.60
CA TRP A 302 9.85 -9.09 -4.06
C TRP A 302 10.63 -9.50 -2.82
N ALA A 303 9.96 -10.16 -1.90
CA ALA A 303 10.59 -10.66 -0.69
C ALA A 303 9.96 -11.98 -0.23
N VAL A 304 10.77 -12.85 0.36
CA VAL A 304 10.36 -14.01 1.13
C VAL A 304 10.76 -13.75 2.58
N TYR A 305 9.76 -13.66 3.44
CA TYR A 305 9.95 -13.55 4.88
C TYR A 305 9.69 -14.90 5.56
N PHE A 306 10.47 -15.22 6.59
CA PHE A 306 10.14 -16.29 7.55
C PHE A 306 10.77 -16.04 8.90
N GLY A 307 10.03 -16.41 9.97
CA GLY A 307 10.54 -16.50 11.34
C GLY A 307 10.85 -17.96 11.69
N THR A 308 12.01 -18.23 12.31
CA THR A 308 12.46 -19.60 12.62
C THR A 308 13.35 -19.66 13.85
N ASP A 309 13.54 -20.86 14.43
CA ASP A 309 14.58 -21.09 15.43
C ASP A 309 15.98 -21.01 14.78
N LYS A 310 16.98 -20.46 15.49
CA LYS A 310 18.37 -20.33 15.05
C LYS A 310 18.94 -21.62 14.45
N LYS A 311 18.64 -22.78 15.04
CA LYS A 311 19.10 -24.10 14.57
C LYS A 311 18.56 -24.50 13.20
N TYR A 312 17.42 -23.91 12.77
CA TYR A 312 16.77 -24.22 11.48
C TYR A 312 17.02 -23.16 10.40
N LEU A 313 17.59 -22.01 10.75
CA LEU A 313 17.82 -20.89 9.83
C LEU A 313 18.48 -21.34 8.51
N LYS A 314 19.64 -21.98 8.61
CA LYS A 314 20.40 -22.42 7.42
C LYS A 314 19.57 -23.34 6.52
N LYS A 315 18.87 -24.29 7.11
CA LYS A 315 18.05 -25.27 6.35
C LYS A 315 16.84 -24.60 5.71
N SER A 316 16.23 -23.64 6.40
CA SER A 316 15.10 -22.87 5.86
C SER A 316 15.54 -22.01 4.66
N MET A 317 16.68 -21.32 4.77
CA MET A 317 17.28 -20.57 3.66
C MET A 317 17.59 -21.48 2.46
N GLU A 318 18.23 -22.64 2.68
CA GLU A 318 18.52 -23.62 1.63
C GLU A 318 17.24 -24.09 0.89
N LEU A 319 16.12 -24.23 1.61
CA LEU A 319 14.83 -24.59 1.02
C LEU A 319 14.24 -23.44 0.20
N VAL A 320 14.33 -22.19 0.68
CA VAL A 320 13.92 -21.02 -0.11
C VAL A 320 14.71 -20.94 -1.42
N TYR A 321 16.04 -20.99 -1.35
CA TYR A 321 16.90 -20.97 -2.54
C TYR A 321 16.61 -22.13 -3.50
N LYS A 322 16.30 -23.32 -2.97
CA LYS A 322 15.90 -24.47 -3.78
C LYS A 322 14.63 -24.22 -4.56
N GLU A 323 13.60 -23.63 -3.93
CA GLU A 323 12.33 -23.32 -4.61
C GLU A 323 12.49 -22.23 -5.67
N LEU A 324 13.29 -21.17 -5.37
CA LEU A 324 13.65 -20.16 -6.35
C LEU A 324 14.39 -20.76 -7.55
N LYS A 325 15.36 -21.65 -7.30
CA LYS A 325 16.08 -22.36 -8.34
C LYS A 325 15.16 -23.25 -9.18
N LEU A 326 14.21 -23.95 -8.57
CA LEU A 326 13.25 -24.76 -9.29
C LEU A 326 12.34 -23.94 -10.22
N LEU A 327 11.98 -22.72 -9.81
CA LEU A 327 11.21 -21.78 -10.64
C LEU A 327 12.01 -21.27 -11.84
N ARG A 328 13.32 -21.09 -11.69
CA ARG A 328 14.24 -20.67 -12.77
C ARG A 328 14.59 -21.82 -13.74
N ASP A 329 14.77 -23.03 -13.25
CA ASP A 329 15.31 -24.15 -14.03
C ASP A 329 14.22 -24.94 -14.77
N LYS A 330 12.97 -24.90 -14.26
CA LYS A 330 11.92 -25.78 -14.74
C LYS A 330 10.62 -25.03 -15.02
N LYS A 331 10.11 -25.15 -16.24
CA LYS A 331 8.75 -24.70 -16.57
C LYS A 331 7.72 -25.40 -15.70
N LEU A 332 6.71 -24.66 -15.29
CA LEU A 332 5.54 -25.26 -14.65
C LEU A 332 4.84 -26.24 -15.60
N GLY A 333 4.44 -27.37 -15.07
CA GLY A 333 3.59 -28.31 -15.80
C GLY A 333 2.21 -27.68 -16.07
N THR A 334 1.54 -28.13 -17.14
CA THR A 334 0.26 -27.57 -17.58
C THR A 334 -0.78 -27.52 -16.46
N GLN A 335 -0.94 -28.61 -15.71
CA GLN A 335 -1.91 -28.67 -14.60
C GLN A 335 -1.54 -27.72 -13.45
N GLN A 336 -0.26 -27.59 -13.13
CA GLN A 336 0.21 -26.67 -12.10
C GLN A 336 -0.07 -25.22 -12.50
N LEU A 337 0.20 -24.85 -13.76
CA LEU A 337 -0.05 -23.50 -14.25
C LEU A 337 -1.55 -23.17 -14.20
N ILE A 338 -2.41 -24.08 -14.68
CA ILE A 338 -3.87 -23.90 -14.63
C ILE A 338 -4.33 -23.69 -13.19
N ALA A 339 -3.94 -24.59 -12.28
CA ALA A 339 -4.33 -24.51 -10.88
C ALA A 339 -3.84 -23.22 -10.20
N SER A 340 -2.61 -22.76 -10.49
CA SER A 340 -2.06 -21.53 -9.93
C SER A 340 -2.79 -20.27 -10.43
N LYS A 341 -3.18 -20.24 -11.70
CA LYS A 341 -3.99 -19.14 -12.26
C LYS A 341 -5.38 -19.08 -11.63
N GLU A 342 -6.07 -20.22 -11.54
CA GLU A 342 -7.38 -20.29 -10.89
C GLU A 342 -7.31 -19.86 -9.42
N GLN A 343 -6.27 -20.30 -8.70
CA GLN A 343 -6.05 -19.87 -7.32
C GLN A 343 -5.85 -18.37 -7.20
N LEU A 344 -5.01 -17.76 -8.04
CA LEU A 344 -4.77 -16.32 -8.03
C LEU A 344 -6.06 -15.54 -8.36
N LYS A 345 -6.81 -15.97 -9.39
CA LYS A 345 -8.11 -15.38 -9.73
C LYS A 345 -9.11 -15.47 -8.57
N GLY A 346 -9.13 -16.61 -7.87
CA GLY A 346 -9.95 -16.81 -6.68
C GLY A 346 -9.58 -15.85 -5.53
N HIS A 347 -8.29 -15.70 -5.23
CA HIS A 347 -7.82 -14.75 -4.22
C HIS A 347 -8.19 -13.30 -4.57
N LEU A 348 -8.03 -12.91 -5.84
CA LEU A 348 -8.43 -11.58 -6.30
C LEU A 348 -9.94 -11.37 -6.15
N ALA A 349 -10.76 -12.36 -6.53
CA ALA A 349 -12.21 -12.29 -6.36
C ALA A 349 -12.62 -12.09 -4.90
N LEU A 350 -12.04 -12.88 -3.98
CA LEU A 350 -12.29 -12.74 -2.54
C LEU A 350 -11.87 -11.38 -2.00
N GLY A 351 -10.73 -10.83 -2.46
CA GLY A 351 -10.28 -9.49 -2.08
C GLY A 351 -11.20 -8.38 -2.59
N MET A 352 -11.81 -8.56 -3.75
CA MET A 352 -12.72 -7.60 -4.37
C MET A 352 -14.17 -7.66 -3.85
N ASP A 353 -14.51 -8.63 -3.01
CA ASP A 353 -15.85 -8.72 -2.40
C ASP A 353 -16.10 -7.59 -1.37
N SER A 354 -15.05 -6.90 -0.97
CA SER A 354 -15.12 -5.72 -0.10
C SER A 354 -15.31 -4.43 -0.91
N ASN A 355 -16.48 -3.79 -0.79
CA ASN A 355 -16.74 -2.49 -1.41
C ASN A 355 -15.75 -1.40 -0.92
N SER A 356 -15.28 -1.49 0.32
CA SER A 356 -14.25 -0.60 0.85
C SER A 356 -12.91 -0.84 0.14
N GLY A 357 -12.49 -2.09 0.00
CA GLY A 357 -11.28 -2.45 -0.75
C GLY A 357 -11.33 -2.03 -2.23
N LEU A 358 -12.50 -2.21 -2.87
CA LEU A 358 -12.73 -1.72 -4.23
C LEU A 358 -12.58 -0.20 -4.32
N MET A 359 -13.19 0.56 -3.40
CA MET A 359 -13.10 2.02 -3.37
C MET A 359 -11.64 2.49 -3.26
N LEU A 360 -10.85 1.89 -2.35
CA LEU A 360 -9.44 2.22 -2.17
C LEU A 360 -8.61 1.86 -3.41
N GLY A 361 -8.79 0.65 -3.94
CA GLY A 361 -8.06 0.18 -5.13
C GLY A 361 -8.35 1.01 -6.38
N LEU A 362 -9.61 1.39 -6.60
CA LEU A 362 -10.01 2.23 -7.73
C LEU A 362 -9.41 3.64 -7.62
N GLY A 363 -9.44 4.26 -6.42
CA GLY A 363 -8.83 5.56 -6.16
C GLY A 363 -7.33 5.56 -6.46
N LYS A 364 -6.61 4.59 -5.91
CA LYS A 364 -5.17 4.40 -6.15
C LYS A 364 -4.85 4.19 -7.63
N SER A 365 -5.58 3.30 -8.31
CA SER A 365 -5.34 2.99 -9.72
C SER A 365 -5.54 4.21 -10.63
N LEU A 366 -6.61 4.98 -10.41
CA LEU A 366 -6.85 6.20 -11.18
C LEU A 366 -5.81 7.28 -10.86
N LEU A 367 -5.38 7.42 -9.60
CA LEU A 367 -4.40 8.42 -9.17
C LEU A 367 -3.03 8.15 -9.77
N LEU A 368 -2.48 6.95 -9.52
CA LEU A 368 -1.08 6.64 -9.82
C LEU A 368 -0.86 6.24 -11.28
N PHE A 369 -1.84 5.58 -11.90
CA PHE A 369 -1.64 4.95 -13.20
C PHE A 369 -2.56 5.51 -14.29
N ASN A 370 -3.51 6.36 -13.92
CA ASN A 370 -4.57 6.88 -14.81
C ASN A 370 -5.24 5.77 -15.65
N GLN A 371 -5.26 4.55 -15.10
CA GLN A 371 -5.78 3.35 -15.72
C GLN A 371 -6.59 2.56 -14.70
N ILE A 372 -7.68 1.96 -15.17
CA ILE A 372 -8.56 1.13 -14.35
C ILE A 372 -8.76 -0.17 -15.12
N ASP A 373 -8.16 -1.23 -14.61
CA ASP A 373 -8.39 -2.58 -15.13
C ASP A 373 -9.69 -3.11 -14.51
N THR A 374 -10.60 -3.58 -15.33
CA THR A 374 -11.74 -4.37 -14.87
C THR A 374 -11.27 -5.74 -14.38
N ILE A 375 -12.05 -6.40 -13.51
CA ILE A 375 -11.71 -7.76 -13.06
C ILE A 375 -11.57 -8.73 -14.25
N GLN A 376 -12.37 -8.54 -15.28
CA GLN A 376 -12.30 -9.35 -16.49
C GLN A 376 -10.97 -9.16 -17.23
N GLU A 377 -10.51 -7.92 -17.40
CA GLU A 377 -9.21 -7.61 -18.03
C GLU A 377 -8.06 -8.18 -17.20
N ILE A 378 -8.15 -8.12 -15.87
CA ILE A 378 -7.17 -8.73 -14.96
C ILE A 378 -7.15 -10.25 -15.17
N TYR A 379 -8.31 -10.92 -15.19
CA TYR A 379 -8.39 -12.36 -15.42
C TYR A 379 -7.84 -12.77 -16.79
N GLU A 380 -8.20 -12.04 -17.85
CA GLU A 380 -7.67 -12.29 -19.19
C GLU A 380 -6.15 -12.11 -19.24
N SER A 381 -5.59 -11.12 -18.50
CA SER A 381 -4.15 -10.94 -18.43
C SER A 381 -3.44 -12.11 -17.73
N ILE A 382 -4.05 -12.66 -16.66
CA ILE A 382 -3.56 -13.85 -15.97
C ILE A 382 -3.67 -15.10 -16.89
N ASP A 383 -4.79 -15.23 -17.62
CA ASP A 383 -5.01 -16.37 -18.50
C ASP A 383 -4.05 -16.40 -19.70
N ARG A 384 -3.57 -15.25 -20.16
CA ARG A 384 -2.54 -15.14 -21.21
C ARG A 384 -1.15 -15.59 -20.78
N LEU A 385 -0.81 -15.59 -19.49
CA LEU A 385 0.50 -16.00 -19.01
C LEU A 385 0.80 -17.47 -19.39
N THR A 386 1.96 -17.73 -19.94
CA THR A 386 2.46 -19.07 -20.25
C THR A 386 3.49 -19.54 -19.24
N ALA A 387 3.78 -20.83 -19.21
CA ALA A 387 4.87 -21.36 -18.40
C ALA A 387 6.25 -20.82 -18.85
N SER A 388 6.36 -20.36 -20.10
CA SER A 388 7.59 -19.72 -20.62
C SER A 388 7.75 -18.32 -20.08
N ASP A 389 6.68 -17.53 -20.04
CA ASP A 389 6.71 -16.18 -19.47
C ASP A 389 7.11 -16.21 -18.00
N LEU A 390 6.56 -17.15 -17.23
CA LEU A 390 6.93 -17.33 -15.82
C LEU A 390 8.38 -17.74 -15.64
N LEU A 391 8.90 -18.62 -16.51
CA LEU A 391 10.30 -19.01 -16.48
C LEU A 391 11.21 -17.83 -16.81
N GLU A 392 10.84 -16.98 -17.78
CA GLU A 392 11.58 -15.78 -18.16
C GLU A 392 11.63 -14.79 -16.99
N VAL A 393 10.48 -14.46 -16.38
CA VAL A 393 10.41 -13.59 -15.22
C VAL A 393 11.23 -14.15 -14.05
N ALA A 394 11.15 -15.45 -13.77
CA ALA A 394 11.95 -16.07 -12.72
C ALA A 394 13.46 -15.97 -13.00
N ASN A 395 13.89 -16.15 -14.26
CA ASN A 395 15.29 -16.00 -14.64
C ASN A 395 15.77 -14.54 -14.63
N GLN A 396 14.89 -13.59 -14.79
CA GLN A 396 15.25 -12.16 -14.72
C GLN A 396 15.40 -11.68 -13.27
N TYR A 397 14.53 -12.13 -12.34
CA TYR A 397 14.42 -11.52 -11.01
C TYR A 397 14.87 -12.42 -9.84
N PHE A 398 14.96 -13.73 -10.01
CA PHE A 398 15.34 -14.67 -8.93
C PHE A 398 16.77 -15.19 -9.07
N THR A 399 17.63 -14.48 -9.79
CA THR A 399 19.05 -14.91 -9.96
C THR A 399 19.83 -14.68 -8.67
N GLU A 400 20.86 -15.49 -8.44
CA GLU A 400 21.71 -15.39 -7.24
C GLU A 400 22.36 -14.01 -7.11
N ASP A 401 22.72 -13.39 -8.24
CA ASP A 401 23.34 -12.06 -8.31
C ASP A 401 22.32 -10.91 -8.15
N SER A 402 21.02 -11.19 -8.04
CA SER A 402 19.97 -10.19 -7.81
C SER A 402 19.35 -10.28 -6.42
N ILE A 403 19.73 -11.27 -5.60
CA ILE A 403 19.14 -11.54 -4.30
C ILE A 403 19.90 -10.84 -3.19
N SER A 404 19.18 -10.08 -2.39
CA SER A 404 19.61 -9.51 -1.12
C SER A 404 19.09 -10.34 0.05
N GLU A 405 19.84 -10.32 1.16
CA GLU A 405 19.50 -11.06 2.39
C GLU A 405 19.60 -10.12 3.59
N LEU A 406 18.58 -10.13 4.43
CA LEU A 406 18.59 -9.50 5.75
C LEU A 406 18.19 -10.53 6.79
N ILE A 407 19.02 -10.66 7.83
CA ILE A 407 18.81 -11.58 8.94
C ILE A 407 18.93 -10.81 10.25
N ILE A 408 17.88 -10.85 11.05
CA ILE A 408 17.90 -10.42 12.45
C ILE A 408 18.00 -11.69 13.30
N ASP A 409 19.22 -11.99 13.75
CA ASP A 409 19.51 -13.19 14.56
C ASP A 409 19.21 -12.95 16.06
N THR A 410 18.99 -14.00 16.79
CA THR A 410 18.92 -13.96 18.26
C THR A 410 20.30 -13.76 18.85
N GLU A 411 20.41 -13.08 19.97
CA GLU A 411 21.64 -13.00 20.78
C GLU A 411 22.19 -14.37 21.21
#